data_a646eb408093a061410de2abeccb20ab
#
_entry.id   a646eb408093a061410de2abeccb20ab
#
_cell.length_a   1.000
_cell.length_b   1.000
_cell.length_c   1.000
_cell.angle_alpha   90.00
_cell.angle_beta   90.00
_cell.angle_gamma   90.00
#
_symmetry.space_group_name_H-M   'P 1'
#
loop_
_entity.id
_entity.type
_entity.pdbx_description
1 polymer ?
#
loop_
_entity_poly.entity_id
_entity_poly.type
_entity_poly.pdbx_seq_one_letter_code
_entity_poly.pdbx_strand_id
1 'polypeptide(L)' 'MEWIIWSYDRRTDLDGENRFTTESAFIAAAEALLRNAWRGFVSASLPDGTFVRDERALRALIAASPIGR' A
#
# COMPACT_ATOMS: atom_id res chain seq x y z
N MET A 1 -6.12 15.50 -0.57
CA MET A 1 -5.09 14.62 0.03
C MET A 1 -5.31 13.19 -0.43
N GLU A 2 -4.27 12.56 -0.93
CA GLU A 2 -4.40 11.21 -1.46
C GLU A 2 -3.29 10.28 -0.95
N TRP A 3 -3.69 9.07 -0.63
CA TRP A 3 -2.78 7.95 -0.42
C TRP A 3 -2.80 7.12 -1.69
N ILE A 4 -1.64 6.80 -2.25
CA ILE A 4 -1.52 6.07 -3.51
C ILE A 4 -0.72 4.80 -3.29
N ILE A 5 -1.22 3.67 -3.79
CA ILE A 5 -0.50 2.40 -3.76
C ILE A 5 -0.27 1.95 -5.20
N TRP A 6 0.98 1.64 -5.53
CA TRP A 6 1.35 1.00 -6.78
C TRP A 6 1.63 -0.47 -6.51
N SER A 7 1.03 -1.34 -7.30
CA SER A 7 1.16 -2.78 -7.16
C SER A 7 1.27 -3.41 -8.53
N TYR A 8 1.60 -4.70 -8.59
CA TYR A 8 1.61 -5.43 -9.85
C TYR A 8 0.96 -6.80 -9.67
N ASP A 9 0.39 -7.33 -10.75
CA ASP A 9 -0.20 -8.67 -10.79
C ASP A 9 0.88 -9.65 -11.22
N ARG A 10 1.17 -10.63 -10.36
CA ARG A 10 2.25 -11.59 -10.60
C ARG A 10 1.96 -12.56 -11.75
N ARG A 11 0.68 -12.73 -12.12
CA ARG A 11 0.28 -13.62 -13.21
C ARG A 11 0.39 -12.94 -14.57
N THR A 12 0.03 -11.68 -14.63
CA THR A 12 -0.01 -10.92 -15.90
C THR A 12 1.16 -9.96 -16.05
N ASP A 13 1.90 -9.71 -14.97
CA ASP A 13 3.01 -8.76 -14.90
C ASP A 13 2.56 -7.33 -15.25
N LEU A 14 1.31 -7.00 -14.95
CA LEU A 14 0.75 -5.67 -15.17
C LEU A 14 0.73 -4.86 -13.89
N ASP A 15 1.13 -3.59 -14.00
CA ASP A 15 1.12 -2.65 -12.88
C ASP A 15 -0.28 -2.07 -12.67
N GLY A 16 -0.58 -1.75 -11.41
CA GLY A 16 -1.83 -1.09 -11.05
C GLY A 16 -1.57 0.05 -10.08
N GLU A 17 -2.44 1.04 -10.11
CA GLU A 17 -2.41 2.18 -9.20
C GLU A 17 -3.77 2.29 -8.52
N ASN A 18 -3.77 2.42 -7.19
CA ASN A 18 -5.00 2.63 -6.42
C ASN A 18 -4.84 3.87 -5.56
N ARG A 19 -5.87 4.71 -5.54
CA ARG A 19 -5.89 5.97 -4.79
C ARG A 19 -6.95 5.91 -3.71
N PHE A 20 -6.62 6.46 -2.55
CA PHE A 20 -7.51 6.48 -1.38
C PHE A 20 -7.56 7.90 -0.81
N THR A 21 -8.70 8.28 -0.27
CA THR A 21 -8.89 9.60 0.32
C THR A 21 -8.81 9.58 1.84
N THR A 22 -8.77 8.41 2.45
CA THR A 22 -8.66 8.26 3.91
C THR A 22 -7.54 7.31 4.26
N GLU A 23 -6.92 7.52 5.41
CA GLU A 23 -5.88 6.65 5.92
C GLU A 23 -6.43 5.25 6.21
N SER A 24 -7.65 5.16 6.74
CA SER A 24 -8.29 3.89 7.04
C SER A 24 -8.41 3.01 5.79
N ALA A 25 -8.88 3.58 4.69
CA ALA A 25 -9.00 2.86 3.42
C ALA A 25 -7.63 2.43 2.89
N PHE A 26 -6.64 3.32 2.99
CA PHE A 26 -5.27 3.02 2.58
C PHE A 26 -4.68 1.85 3.36
N ILE A 27 -4.79 1.89 4.69
CA ILE A 27 -4.24 0.83 5.56
C ILE A 27 -4.94 -0.52 5.28
N ALA A 28 -6.26 -0.52 5.14
CA ALA A 28 -7.01 -1.74 4.84
C ALA A 28 -6.57 -2.34 3.50
N ALA A 29 -6.40 -1.51 2.49
CA ALA A 29 -5.95 -1.96 1.17
C ALA A 29 -4.51 -2.47 1.20
N ALA A 30 -3.64 -1.80 1.95
CA ALA A 30 -2.25 -2.22 2.12
C ALA A 30 -2.15 -3.59 2.80
N GLU A 31 -2.92 -3.79 3.86
CA GLU A 31 -2.96 -5.08 4.55
C GLU A 31 -3.48 -6.21 3.65
N ALA A 32 -4.54 -5.94 2.89
CA ALA A 32 -5.09 -6.90 1.94
C ALA A 32 -4.06 -7.26 0.86
N LEU A 33 -3.34 -6.27 0.37
CA LEU A 33 -2.30 -6.47 -0.65
C LEU A 33 -1.18 -7.37 -0.13
N LEU A 34 -0.74 -7.16 1.11
CA LEU A 34 0.34 -7.95 1.71
C LEU A 34 -0.05 -9.42 1.92
N ARG A 35 -1.35 -9.73 2.00
CA ARG A 35 -1.87 -11.08 2.13
C ARG A 35 -2.15 -11.75 0.79
N ASN A 36 -2.15 -10.98 -0.30
CA ASN A 36 -2.52 -11.49 -1.62
C ASN A 36 -1.33 -12.17 -2.29
N ALA A 37 -1.47 -13.46 -2.60
CA ALA A 37 -0.41 -14.24 -3.22
C ALA A 37 -0.14 -13.84 -4.67
N TRP A 38 -1.13 -13.23 -5.34
CA TRP A 38 -1.07 -12.93 -6.78
C TRP A 38 -0.66 -11.50 -7.07
N ARG A 39 -0.66 -10.62 -6.07
CA ARG A 39 -0.28 -9.22 -6.25
C ARG A 39 0.91 -8.88 -5.36
N GLY A 40 1.83 -8.10 -5.92
CA GLY A 40 3.01 -7.64 -5.21
C GLY A 40 2.96 -6.14 -4.99
N PHE A 41 3.44 -5.69 -3.82
CA PHE A 41 3.60 -4.28 -3.52
C PHE A 41 4.81 -3.72 -4.25
N VAL A 42 4.64 -2.58 -4.91
CA VAL A 42 5.74 -1.86 -5.56
C VAL A 42 6.17 -0.68 -4.69
N SER A 43 5.25 0.25 -4.46
CA SER A 43 5.54 1.46 -3.70
C SER A 43 4.24 2.13 -3.27
N ALA A 44 4.34 3.13 -2.39
CA ALA A 44 3.20 3.92 -1.97
C ALA A 44 3.64 5.35 -1.71
N SER A 45 2.70 6.28 -1.85
CA SER A 45 2.93 7.70 -1.57
C SER A 45 1.85 8.20 -0.62
N LEU A 46 2.25 8.98 0.37
CA LEU A 46 1.37 9.54 1.38
C LEU A 46 1.17 11.04 1.15
N PRO A 47 0.06 11.61 1.63
CA PRO A 47 -0.22 13.05 1.43
C PRO A 47 0.81 13.99 2.05
N ASP A 48 1.54 13.53 3.07
CA ASP A 48 2.56 14.32 3.73
C ASP A 48 3.91 14.33 3.00
N GLY A 49 3.99 13.67 1.85
CA GLY A 49 5.21 13.57 1.08
C GLY A 49 6.04 12.32 1.35
N THR A 50 5.63 11.50 2.31
CA THR A 50 6.33 10.25 2.62
C THR A 50 6.18 9.28 1.46
N PHE A 51 7.29 8.63 1.09
CA PHE A 51 7.30 7.63 0.03
C PHE A 51 7.73 6.28 0.59
N VAL A 52 6.91 5.26 0.36
CA VAL A 52 7.16 3.89 0.85
C VAL A 52 7.72 3.07 -0.31
N ARG A 53 8.98 2.68 -0.21
CA ARG A 53 9.71 2.07 -1.33
C ARG A 53 9.58 0.56 -1.45
N ASP A 54 9.30 -0.13 -0.34
CA ASP A 54 9.27 -1.58 -0.34
C ASP A 54 8.29 -2.12 0.69
N GLU A 55 8.09 -3.43 0.64
CA GLU A 55 7.16 -4.12 1.53
C GLU A 55 7.55 -3.99 3.00
N ARG A 56 8.83 -4.00 3.30
CA ARG A 56 9.32 -3.87 4.67
C ARG A 56 8.93 -2.52 5.27
N ALA A 57 9.11 -1.45 4.50
CA ALA A 57 8.72 -0.11 4.92
C ALA A 57 7.20 0.00 5.09
N LEU A 58 6.43 -0.65 4.20
CA LEU A 58 4.99 -0.68 4.30
C LEU A 58 4.53 -1.40 5.57
N ARG A 59 5.12 -2.53 5.90
CA ARG A 59 4.78 -3.27 7.12
C ARG A 59 5.09 -2.46 8.38
N ALA A 60 6.20 -1.72 8.38
CA ALA A 60 6.55 -0.84 9.49
C ALA A 60 5.55 0.30 9.65
N LEU A 61 5.10 0.88 8.53
CA LEU A 61 4.10 1.93 8.53
C LEU A 61 2.76 1.44 9.10
N ILE A 62 2.32 0.26 8.68
CA ILE A 62 1.09 -0.34 9.17
C ILE A 62 1.18 -0.61 10.68
N ALA A 63 2.30 -1.16 11.13
CA ALA A 63 2.51 -1.47 12.55
C ALA A 63 2.50 -0.20 13.42
N ALA A 64 2.96 0.92 12.87
CA ALA A 64 2.98 2.20 13.59
C ALA A 64 1.62 2.92 13.54
N SER A 65 0.71 2.52 12.64
CA SER A 65 -0.59 3.18 12.48
C SER A 65 -1.57 2.71 13.56
N PRO A 66 -2.25 3.63 14.27
CA PRO A 66 -3.27 3.24 15.23
C PRO A 66 -4.50 2.58 14.55
N ILE A 67 -4.70 2.84 13.27
CA ILE A 67 -5.81 2.27 12.51
C ILE A 67 -5.54 0.80 12.14
N GLY A 68 -4.29 0.44 11.91
CA GLY A 68 -3.89 -0.90 11.51
C GLY A 68 -3.82 -1.91 12.65
N ARG A 69 -4.19 -1.53 13.85
CA ARG A 69 -4.13 -2.40 15.03
C ARG A 69 -5.47 -2.95 15.43
#